data_51854ba30e78ebb522a8c3146bf4094b
#
_entry.id   51854ba30e78ebb522a8c3146bf4094b
#
_cell.length_a   1.000
_cell.length_b   1.000
_cell.length_c   1.000
_cell.angle_alpha   90.00
_cell.angle_beta   90.00
_cell.angle_gamma   90.00
#
_symmetry.space_group_name_H-M   'P 1'
#
loop_
_entity.id
_entity.type
_entity.pdbx_description
1 polymer ?
#
loop_
_entity_poly.entity_id
_entity_poly.type
_entity_poly.pdbx_seq_one_letter_code
_entity_poly.pdbx_strand_id
1 'polypeptide(L)'
;VPLPTLVATGTGSGKTECFMFPLLNHCAGASEAGVKAIIIYPMNALATDQASRFAKTIASDPQLHGKVTVGLFVGDSEIEPSKKMSADKVITCKHTLRENPPDILLTNYKMLDYLLMRPGDQKLWRYNQPGSLRYLVVDELHTFDGAQGSDLACLVRRLKHHIGVDDKRFACVGTSATVGDELGQLLDYAKTIF
;
A
#
# COMPACT_ATOMS: atom_id res chain seq x y z
N VAL A 1 -8.87 6.06 17.92
CA VAL A 1 -7.68 6.38 17.10
C VAL A 1 -7.06 5.06 16.69
N PRO A 2 -6.83 4.82 15.40
CA PRO A 2 -6.11 3.63 14.96
C PRO A 2 -4.70 3.62 15.55
N LEU A 3 -4.28 2.44 16.04
CA LEU A 3 -2.93 2.28 16.56
C LEU A 3 -2.02 1.73 15.44
N PRO A 4 -0.78 2.22 15.32
CA PRO A 4 0.20 1.56 14.47
C PRO A 4 0.33 0.10 14.87
N THR A 5 0.28 -0.79 13.89
CA THR A 5 0.27 -2.23 14.11
C THR A 5 1.50 -2.85 13.48
N LEU A 6 2.19 -3.71 14.22
CA LEU A 6 3.29 -4.52 13.71
C LEU A 6 2.89 -6.00 13.70
N VAL A 7 2.95 -6.62 12.52
CA VAL A 7 2.72 -8.05 12.32
C VAL A 7 4.06 -8.75 12.13
N ALA A 8 4.57 -9.36 13.20
CA ALA A 8 5.84 -10.07 13.19
C ALA A 8 5.62 -11.58 13.31
N THR A 9 5.89 -12.32 12.25
CA THR A 9 5.73 -13.78 12.19
C THR A 9 6.69 -14.35 11.15
N GLY A 10 7.04 -15.62 11.24
CA GLY A 10 7.91 -16.30 10.26
C GLY A 10 7.38 -16.22 8.82
N THR A 11 8.23 -16.49 7.86
CA THR A 11 7.86 -16.54 6.45
C THR A 11 6.79 -17.62 6.20
N GLY A 12 5.84 -17.34 5.30
CA GLY A 12 4.75 -18.27 4.96
C GLY A 12 3.65 -18.40 6.00
N SER A 13 3.63 -17.57 7.05
CA SER A 13 2.67 -17.63 8.16
C SER A 13 1.38 -16.81 7.95
N GLY A 14 1.13 -16.32 6.75
CA GLY A 14 -0.10 -15.55 6.46
C GLY A 14 -0.02 -14.06 6.77
N LYS A 15 1.19 -13.46 6.89
CA LYS A 15 1.36 -12.01 7.13
C LYS A 15 0.56 -11.14 6.16
N THR A 16 0.58 -11.50 4.89
CA THR A 16 -0.13 -10.75 3.85
C THR A 16 -1.64 -10.73 4.10
N GLU A 17 -2.20 -11.86 4.49
CA GLU A 17 -3.64 -12.00 4.80
C GLU A 17 -4.06 -11.12 5.98
N CYS A 18 -3.17 -10.91 6.96
CA CYS A 18 -3.45 -10.08 8.13
C CYS A 18 -3.79 -8.62 7.78
N PHE A 19 -3.22 -8.08 6.70
CA PHE A 19 -3.57 -6.74 6.24
C PHE A 19 -4.48 -6.76 4.99
N MET A 20 -4.33 -7.74 4.11
CA MET A 20 -5.09 -7.80 2.86
C MET A 20 -6.60 -7.87 3.09
N PHE A 21 -7.08 -8.78 3.94
CA PHE A 21 -8.51 -8.92 4.19
C PHE A 21 -9.15 -7.69 4.85
N PRO A 22 -8.56 -7.08 5.89
CA PRO A 22 -9.08 -5.83 6.43
C PRO A 22 -9.13 -4.69 5.40
N LEU A 23 -8.11 -4.56 4.53
CA LEU A 23 -8.10 -3.56 3.47
C LEU A 23 -9.21 -3.79 2.45
N LEU A 24 -9.37 -5.02 1.97
CA LEU A 24 -10.41 -5.39 1.01
C LEU A 24 -11.81 -5.13 1.58
N ASN A 25 -12.05 -5.54 2.83
CA ASN A 25 -13.32 -5.30 3.51
C ASN A 25 -13.61 -3.81 3.68
N HIS A 26 -12.61 -3.03 4.08
CA HIS A 26 -12.76 -1.58 4.18
C HIS A 26 -13.11 -0.95 2.82
N CYS A 27 -12.34 -1.28 1.77
CA CYS A 27 -12.56 -0.72 0.44
C CYS A 27 -13.92 -1.11 -0.16
N ALA A 28 -14.40 -2.32 0.12
CA ALA A 28 -15.72 -2.78 -0.33
C ALA A 28 -16.88 -2.00 0.29
N GLY A 29 -16.71 -1.50 1.53
CA GLY A 29 -17.71 -0.72 2.25
C GLY A 29 -17.54 0.80 2.15
N ALA A 30 -16.41 1.28 1.61
CA ALA A 30 -16.13 2.71 1.54
C ALA A 30 -16.77 3.35 0.32
N SER A 31 -17.44 4.49 0.54
CA SER A 31 -18.05 5.29 -0.53
C SER A 31 -17.16 6.43 -1.03
N GLU A 32 -16.09 6.74 -0.30
CA GLU A 32 -15.17 7.81 -0.64
C GLU A 32 -14.40 7.50 -1.94
N ALA A 33 -14.20 8.51 -2.78
CA ALA A 33 -13.36 8.39 -3.96
C ALA A 33 -11.86 8.52 -3.61
N GLY A 34 -10.99 8.09 -4.54
CA GLY A 34 -9.54 8.18 -4.39
C GLY A 34 -8.92 6.95 -3.74
N VAL A 35 -7.61 7.04 -3.50
CA VAL A 35 -6.82 5.96 -2.92
C VAL A 35 -7.12 5.83 -1.43
N LYS A 36 -7.56 4.65 -1.00
CA LYS A 36 -7.95 4.35 0.39
C LYS A 36 -6.84 3.64 1.17
N ALA A 37 -6.00 2.90 0.44
CA ALA A 37 -4.87 2.19 1.03
C ALA A 37 -3.65 2.22 0.11
N ILE A 38 -2.47 2.34 0.70
CA ILE A 38 -1.19 2.23 0.02
C ILE A 38 -0.40 1.09 0.66
N ILE A 39 0.20 0.24 -0.18
CA ILE A 39 1.09 -0.82 0.29
C ILE A 39 2.47 -0.61 -0.35
N ILE A 40 3.46 -0.44 0.51
CA ILE A 40 4.86 -0.26 0.12
C ILE A 40 5.57 -1.61 0.23
N TYR A 41 6.13 -2.05 -0.87
CA TYR A 41 6.98 -3.23 -0.96
C TYR A 41 8.45 -2.84 -1.13
N PRO A 42 9.39 -3.61 -0.57
CA PRO A 42 10.82 -3.33 -0.73
C PRO A 42 11.32 -3.51 -2.17
N MET A 43 10.70 -4.40 -2.93
CA MET A 43 11.11 -4.76 -4.29
C MET A 43 9.90 -4.86 -5.24
N ASN A 44 10.14 -4.52 -6.52
CA ASN A 44 9.11 -4.59 -7.57
C ASN A 44 8.61 -6.03 -7.79
N ALA A 45 9.48 -7.02 -7.74
CA ALA A 45 9.12 -8.43 -7.93
C ALA A 45 8.09 -8.88 -6.87
N LEU A 46 8.32 -8.53 -5.60
CA LEU A 46 7.38 -8.84 -4.52
C LEU A 46 6.04 -8.11 -4.73
N ALA A 47 6.07 -6.82 -5.11
CA ALA A 47 4.87 -6.07 -5.41
C ALA A 47 4.04 -6.71 -6.54
N THR A 48 4.71 -7.23 -7.57
CA THR A 48 4.06 -7.90 -8.70
C THR A 48 3.43 -9.22 -8.31
N ASP A 49 4.12 -10.03 -7.50
CA ASP A 49 3.58 -11.30 -7.00
C ASP A 49 2.35 -11.06 -6.12
N GLN A 50 2.44 -10.12 -5.18
CA GLN A 50 1.31 -9.77 -4.32
C GLN A 50 0.14 -9.16 -5.11
N ALA A 51 0.40 -8.40 -6.16
CA ALA A 51 -0.64 -7.90 -7.05
C ALA A 51 -1.50 -9.02 -7.66
N SER A 52 -0.87 -10.12 -8.10
CA SER A 52 -1.60 -11.30 -8.58
C SER A 52 -2.45 -11.94 -7.48
N ARG A 53 -1.98 -11.98 -6.23
CA ARG A 53 -2.77 -12.50 -5.09
C ARG A 53 -4.01 -11.65 -4.83
N PHE A 54 -3.86 -10.30 -4.81
CA PHE A 54 -5.01 -9.38 -4.69
C PHE A 54 -6.03 -9.61 -5.80
N ALA A 55 -5.57 -9.72 -7.06
CA ALA A 55 -6.46 -9.94 -8.20
C ALA A 55 -7.27 -11.24 -8.04
N LYS A 56 -6.60 -12.34 -7.71
CA LYS A 56 -7.24 -13.66 -7.50
C LYS A 56 -8.25 -13.63 -6.35
N THR A 57 -7.89 -13.01 -5.23
CA THR A 57 -8.78 -12.89 -4.06
C THR A 57 -10.04 -12.09 -4.41
N ILE A 58 -9.88 -10.95 -5.10
CA ILE A 58 -11.02 -10.12 -5.51
C ILE A 58 -11.90 -10.86 -6.54
N ALA A 59 -11.29 -11.57 -7.49
CA ALA A 59 -12.04 -12.29 -8.52
C ALA A 59 -12.83 -13.47 -7.95
N SER A 60 -12.34 -14.10 -6.89
CA SER A 60 -12.99 -15.26 -6.26
C SER A 60 -14.13 -14.89 -5.30
N ASP A 61 -14.24 -13.63 -4.89
CA ASP A 61 -15.26 -13.17 -3.94
C ASP A 61 -16.29 -12.26 -4.64
N PRO A 62 -17.56 -12.70 -4.80
CA PRO A 62 -18.61 -11.88 -5.40
C PRO A 62 -18.90 -10.55 -4.67
N GLN A 63 -18.55 -10.45 -3.40
CA GLN A 63 -18.72 -9.22 -2.63
C GLN A 63 -17.66 -8.16 -2.96
N LEU A 64 -16.50 -8.57 -3.46
CA LEU A 64 -15.38 -7.72 -3.83
C LEU A 64 -15.32 -7.45 -5.34
N HIS A 65 -15.72 -8.45 -6.14
CA HIS A 65 -15.64 -8.37 -7.59
C HIS A 65 -16.44 -7.18 -8.15
N GLY A 66 -15.76 -6.32 -8.91
CA GLY A 66 -16.33 -5.10 -9.49
C GLY A 66 -16.54 -3.93 -8.52
N LYS A 67 -16.27 -4.11 -7.20
CA LYS A 67 -16.39 -3.06 -6.20
C LYS A 67 -15.03 -2.51 -5.75
N VAL A 68 -14.02 -3.35 -5.67
CA VAL A 68 -12.68 -2.98 -5.21
C VAL A 68 -11.71 -3.00 -6.38
N THR A 69 -10.97 -1.91 -6.54
CA THR A 69 -9.95 -1.78 -7.58
C THR A 69 -8.55 -1.74 -6.96
N VAL A 70 -7.62 -2.45 -7.60
CA VAL A 70 -6.21 -2.49 -7.18
C VAL A 70 -5.33 -2.07 -8.34
N GLY A 71 -4.39 -1.18 -8.06
CA GLY A 71 -3.39 -0.72 -9.01
C GLY A 71 -1.97 -1.01 -8.56
N LEU A 72 -1.13 -1.44 -9.47
CA LEU A 72 0.31 -1.58 -9.26
C LEU A 72 1.03 -0.46 -10.01
N PHE A 73 1.70 0.41 -9.26
CA PHE A 73 2.49 1.50 -9.81
C PHE A 73 3.95 1.34 -9.37
N VAL A 74 4.75 0.70 -10.21
CA VAL A 74 6.18 0.46 -10.01
C VAL A 74 6.99 0.98 -11.20
N GLY A 75 8.31 0.85 -11.17
CA GLY A 75 9.19 1.16 -12.30
C GLY A 75 8.76 0.44 -13.59
N ASP A 76 9.47 0.68 -14.67
CA ASP A 76 9.14 0.04 -15.94
C ASP A 76 9.27 -1.48 -15.81
N SER A 77 8.22 -2.17 -16.22
CA SER A 77 8.17 -3.62 -16.35
C SER A 77 8.08 -3.95 -17.85
N GLU A 78 8.70 -5.03 -18.26
CA GLU A 78 8.60 -5.57 -19.63
C GLU A 78 7.19 -6.14 -19.94
N ILE A 79 6.29 -6.10 -18.96
CA ILE A 79 4.93 -6.65 -19.07
C ILE A 79 4.01 -5.61 -19.71
N GLU A 80 3.22 -6.05 -20.67
CA GLU A 80 2.20 -5.22 -21.32
C GLU A 80 1.21 -4.64 -20.27
N PRO A 81 1.02 -3.29 -20.25
CA PRO A 81 0.23 -2.64 -19.22
C PRO A 81 -1.24 -3.02 -19.27
N SER A 82 -1.79 -3.50 -18.16
CA SER A 82 -3.22 -3.79 -18.01
C SER A 82 -4.01 -2.53 -17.65
N LYS A 83 -5.06 -2.23 -18.43
CA LYS A 83 -5.97 -1.10 -18.19
C LYS A 83 -7.14 -1.45 -17.26
N LYS A 84 -7.40 -2.74 -17.05
CA LYS A 84 -8.51 -3.23 -16.22
C LYS A 84 -8.03 -4.38 -15.36
N MET A 85 -8.73 -4.63 -14.27
CA MET A 85 -8.54 -5.84 -13.48
C MET A 85 -9.06 -7.07 -14.23
N SER A 86 -8.39 -8.20 -14.03
CA SER A 86 -8.81 -9.53 -14.46
C SER A 86 -8.72 -10.51 -13.28
N ALA A 87 -8.99 -11.79 -13.53
CA ALA A 87 -8.91 -12.81 -12.48
C ALA A 87 -7.52 -12.97 -11.87
N ASP A 88 -6.46 -12.58 -12.58
CA ASP A 88 -5.06 -12.76 -12.18
C ASP A 88 -4.22 -11.48 -12.26
N LYS A 89 -4.78 -10.38 -12.79
CA LYS A 89 -4.04 -9.12 -13.02
C LYS A 89 -4.77 -7.91 -12.44
N VAL A 90 -4.03 -7.04 -11.77
CA VAL A 90 -4.46 -5.71 -11.35
C VAL A 90 -4.22 -4.67 -12.45
N ILE A 91 -4.67 -3.44 -12.25
CA ILE A 91 -4.41 -2.32 -13.18
C ILE A 91 -2.92 -1.94 -13.07
N THR A 92 -2.20 -1.95 -14.19
CA THR A 92 -0.78 -1.58 -14.25
C THR A 92 -0.50 -0.43 -15.22
N CYS A 93 -1.48 -0.06 -16.05
CA CYS A 93 -1.36 1.07 -16.97
C CYS A 93 -1.28 2.38 -16.19
N LYS A 94 -0.11 3.01 -16.17
CA LYS A 94 0.16 4.26 -15.42
C LYS A 94 -0.78 5.39 -15.81
N HIS A 95 -1.13 5.50 -17.10
CA HIS A 95 -2.12 6.48 -17.57
C HIS A 95 -3.50 6.22 -16.95
N THR A 96 -3.96 4.98 -16.97
CA THR A 96 -5.25 4.59 -16.38
C THR A 96 -5.29 4.89 -14.88
N LEU A 97 -4.21 4.54 -14.15
CA LEU A 97 -4.11 4.78 -12.70
C LEU A 97 -4.16 6.29 -12.34
N ARG A 98 -3.57 7.16 -13.19
CA ARG A 98 -3.64 8.62 -13.00
C ARG A 98 -5.04 9.17 -13.27
N GLU A 99 -5.72 8.67 -14.30
CA GLU A 99 -7.07 9.14 -14.65
C GLU A 99 -8.16 8.53 -13.77
N ASN A 100 -8.00 7.30 -13.34
CA ASN A 100 -8.91 6.57 -12.48
C ASN A 100 -8.12 5.93 -11.33
N PRO A 101 -7.86 6.68 -10.24
CA PRO A 101 -7.12 6.18 -9.08
C PRO A 101 -7.76 4.92 -8.49
N PRO A 102 -6.98 3.88 -8.15
CA PRO A 102 -7.50 2.66 -7.56
C PRO A 102 -7.84 2.86 -6.08
N ASP A 103 -8.63 1.95 -5.51
CA ASP A 103 -8.88 1.91 -4.07
C ASP A 103 -7.62 1.55 -3.29
N ILE A 104 -6.86 0.57 -3.80
CA ILE A 104 -5.61 0.10 -3.19
C ILE A 104 -4.45 0.29 -4.18
N LEU A 105 -3.43 1.01 -3.76
CA LEU A 105 -2.22 1.27 -4.53
C LEU A 105 -1.07 0.42 -4.01
N LEU A 106 -0.55 -0.47 -4.85
CA LEU A 106 0.67 -1.24 -4.60
C LEU A 106 1.86 -0.53 -5.26
N THR A 107 2.93 -0.30 -4.51
CA THR A 107 4.09 0.44 -5.02
C THR A 107 5.36 0.12 -4.23
N ASN A 108 6.48 0.72 -4.57
CA ASN A 108 7.68 0.76 -3.75
C ASN A 108 7.94 2.18 -3.20
N TYR A 109 8.82 2.31 -2.19
CA TYR A 109 9.03 3.59 -1.51
C TYR A 109 9.57 4.69 -2.43
N LYS A 110 10.50 4.36 -3.36
CA LYS A 110 11.04 5.33 -4.32
C LYS A 110 9.97 5.81 -5.31
N MET A 111 9.13 4.89 -5.75
CA MET A 111 8.05 5.25 -6.66
C MET A 111 7.00 6.10 -5.97
N LEU A 112 6.65 5.79 -4.71
CA LEU A 112 5.73 6.63 -3.94
C LEU A 112 6.28 8.06 -3.79
N ASP A 113 7.57 8.22 -3.53
CA ASP A 113 8.22 9.53 -3.47
C ASP A 113 8.06 10.30 -4.79
N TYR A 114 8.28 9.64 -5.93
CA TYR A 114 8.04 10.25 -7.24
C TYR A 114 6.57 10.62 -7.46
N LEU A 115 5.62 9.78 -7.05
CA LEU A 115 4.19 10.05 -7.17
C LEU A 115 3.74 11.28 -6.38
N LEU A 116 4.42 11.59 -5.29
CA LEU A 116 4.14 12.79 -4.48
C LEU A 116 4.80 14.05 -5.06
N MET A 117 5.91 13.92 -5.80
CA MET A 117 6.68 15.07 -6.28
C MET A 117 6.41 15.45 -7.73
N ARG A 118 6.13 14.48 -8.61
CA ARG A 118 6.02 14.73 -10.05
C ARG A 118 4.67 15.38 -10.40
N PRO A 119 4.67 16.54 -11.10
CA PRO A 119 3.42 17.21 -11.48
C PRO A 119 2.46 16.32 -12.29
N GLY A 120 3.02 15.48 -13.18
CA GLY A 120 2.23 14.57 -14.01
C GLY A 120 1.51 13.46 -13.22
N ASP A 121 1.94 13.16 -12.00
CA ASP A 121 1.38 12.12 -11.15
C ASP A 121 0.35 12.67 -10.14
N GLN A 122 0.22 13.99 -10.01
CA GLN A 122 -0.72 14.64 -9.07
C GLN A 122 -2.18 14.25 -9.31
N LYS A 123 -2.52 13.88 -10.53
CA LYS A 123 -3.85 13.39 -10.89
C LYS A 123 -4.27 12.14 -10.10
N LEU A 124 -3.30 11.32 -9.66
CA LEU A 124 -3.55 10.14 -8.84
C LEU A 124 -4.25 10.48 -7.50
N TRP A 125 -3.97 11.67 -6.96
CA TRP A 125 -4.44 12.11 -5.66
C TRP A 125 -5.66 13.03 -5.71
N ARG A 126 -6.14 13.39 -6.91
CA ARG A 126 -7.14 14.44 -7.11
C ARG A 126 -8.48 14.21 -6.41
N TYR A 127 -8.82 12.95 -6.14
CA TYR A 127 -10.07 12.60 -5.45
C TYR A 127 -9.87 12.33 -3.96
N ASN A 128 -8.62 12.35 -3.48
CA ASN A 128 -8.37 12.17 -2.07
C ASN A 128 -8.80 13.42 -1.29
N GLN A 129 -9.63 13.20 -0.29
CA GLN A 129 -10.03 14.20 0.69
C GLN A 129 -9.38 13.85 2.05
N PRO A 130 -9.30 14.79 3.00
CA PRO A 130 -8.89 14.44 4.36
C PRO A 130 -9.68 13.25 4.90
N GLY A 131 -8.97 12.17 5.26
CA GLY A 131 -9.58 10.93 5.74
C GLY A 131 -9.97 9.91 4.67
N SER A 132 -9.80 10.16 3.36
CA SER A 132 -9.98 9.12 2.32
C SER A 132 -8.90 8.05 2.42
N LEU A 133 -7.62 8.45 2.55
CA LEU A 133 -6.53 7.52 2.81
C LEU A 133 -6.58 7.05 4.26
N ARG A 134 -6.84 5.77 4.45
CA ARG A 134 -7.07 5.16 5.76
C ARG A 134 -5.94 4.23 6.19
N TYR A 135 -5.22 3.66 5.26
CA TYR A 135 -4.21 2.65 5.54
C TYR A 135 -2.92 2.89 4.77
N LEU A 136 -1.82 2.77 5.50
CA LEU A 136 -0.49 2.61 4.94
C LEU A 136 0.08 1.30 5.45
N VAL A 137 0.43 0.41 4.55
CA VAL A 137 1.14 -0.84 4.88
C VAL A 137 2.57 -0.73 4.37
N VAL A 138 3.52 -1.10 5.21
CA VAL A 138 4.92 -1.27 4.82
C VAL A 138 5.26 -2.74 5.02
N ASP A 139 5.37 -3.47 3.92
CA ASP A 139 5.70 -4.89 3.94
C ASP A 139 7.21 -5.08 4.11
N GLU A 140 7.59 -6.11 4.85
CA GLU A 140 8.98 -6.42 5.20
C GLU A 140 9.75 -5.21 5.77
N LEU A 141 9.16 -4.54 6.76
CA LEU A 141 9.64 -3.30 7.38
C LEU A 141 11.12 -3.37 7.81
N HIS A 142 11.58 -4.55 8.23
CA HIS A 142 12.98 -4.77 8.63
C HIS A 142 14.00 -4.60 7.50
N THR A 143 13.56 -4.59 6.24
CA THR A 143 14.44 -4.36 5.09
C THR A 143 14.79 -2.88 4.87
N PHE A 144 14.05 -1.97 5.52
CA PHE A 144 14.29 -0.54 5.48
C PHE A 144 15.13 -0.11 6.67
N ASP A 145 16.42 -0.47 6.69
CA ASP A 145 17.35 -0.14 7.74
C ASP A 145 18.17 1.14 7.44
N GLY A 146 18.84 1.66 8.46
CA GLY A 146 19.77 2.78 8.34
C GLY A 146 19.19 4.00 7.59
N ALA A 147 19.85 4.41 6.51
CA ALA A 147 19.45 5.57 5.71
C ALA A 147 18.09 5.37 5.04
N GLN A 148 17.78 4.14 4.58
CA GLN A 148 16.49 3.84 3.95
C GLN A 148 15.32 3.98 4.92
N GLY A 149 15.51 3.65 6.18
CA GLY A 149 14.51 3.87 7.22
C GLY A 149 14.22 5.35 7.45
N SER A 150 15.27 6.17 7.50
CA SER A 150 15.12 7.62 7.61
C SER A 150 14.37 8.22 6.41
N ASP A 151 14.70 7.78 5.21
CA ASP A 151 14.03 8.19 3.98
C ASP A 151 12.54 7.78 4.00
N LEU A 152 12.25 6.55 4.46
CA LEU A 152 10.87 6.06 4.59
C LEU A 152 10.08 6.89 5.61
N ALA A 153 10.66 7.23 6.76
CA ALA A 153 10.02 8.08 7.77
C ALA A 153 9.68 9.47 7.20
N CYS A 154 10.61 10.07 6.45
CA CYS A 154 10.39 11.35 5.79
C CYS A 154 9.31 11.24 4.71
N LEU A 155 9.28 10.14 3.96
CA LEU A 155 8.26 9.86 2.94
C LEU A 155 6.87 9.73 3.57
N VAL A 156 6.73 9.01 4.68
CA VAL A 156 5.45 8.87 5.40
C VAL A 156 4.92 10.22 5.87
N ARG A 157 5.80 11.08 6.45
CA ARG A 157 5.41 12.43 6.86
C ARG A 157 4.99 13.29 5.66
N ARG A 158 5.72 13.21 4.54
CA ARG A 158 5.37 13.91 3.30
C ARG A 158 4.04 13.43 2.74
N LEU A 159 3.78 12.13 2.72
CA LEU A 159 2.52 11.54 2.30
C LEU A 159 1.35 12.08 3.14
N LYS A 160 1.47 12.03 4.47
CA LYS A 160 0.45 12.53 5.40
C LYS A 160 0.13 14.01 5.13
N HIS A 161 1.16 14.84 4.96
CA HIS A 161 1.00 16.26 4.69
C HIS A 161 0.39 16.52 3.30
N HIS A 162 0.88 15.81 2.26
CA HIS A 162 0.46 16.01 0.87
C HIS A 162 -1.02 15.70 0.64
N ILE A 163 -1.52 14.61 1.26
CA ILE A 163 -2.91 14.16 1.10
C ILE A 163 -3.83 14.81 2.16
N GLY A 164 -3.28 15.46 3.17
CA GLY A 164 -4.07 16.00 4.28
C GLY A 164 -4.69 14.89 5.13
N VAL A 165 -3.88 13.91 5.53
CA VAL A 165 -4.34 12.75 6.28
C VAL A 165 -4.90 13.14 7.64
N ASP A 166 -6.07 12.61 8.00
CA ASP A 166 -6.61 12.68 9.36
C ASP A 166 -5.96 11.59 10.23
N ASP A 167 -4.99 11.96 11.05
CA ASP A 167 -4.27 11.03 11.93
C ASP A 167 -5.19 10.25 12.90
N LYS A 168 -6.37 10.77 13.21
CA LYS A 168 -7.35 10.06 14.04
C LYS A 168 -8.00 8.88 13.32
N ARG A 169 -7.88 8.83 12.02
CA ARG A 169 -8.51 7.84 11.14
C ARG A 169 -7.51 7.04 10.31
N PHE A 170 -6.24 7.33 10.38
CA PHE A 170 -5.18 6.73 9.58
C PHE A 170 -4.43 5.65 10.36
N ALA A 171 -4.38 4.45 9.80
CA ALA A 171 -3.68 3.30 10.38
C ALA A 171 -2.42 2.97 9.58
N CYS A 172 -1.29 2.83 10.29
CA CYS A 172 -0.06 2.31 9.71
C CYS A 172 0.15 0.87 10.14
N VAL A 173 0.51 0.00 9.21
CA VAL A 173 0.79 -1.42 9.45
C VAL A 173 2.17 -1.74 8.91
N GLY A 174 3.04 -2.26 9.78
CA GLY A 174 4.33 -2.86 9.37
C GLY A 174 4.23 -4.37 9.42
N THR A 175 4.86 -5.07 8.47
CA THR A 175 5.06 -6.51 8.57
C THR A 175 6.54 -6.83 8.65
N SER A 176 6.90 -7.92 9.31
CA SER A 176 8.28 -8.38 9.38
C SER A 176 8.37 -9.89 9.54
N ALA A 177 9.40 -10.48 8.95
CA ALA A 177 9.76 -11.87 9.21
C ALA A 177 10.61 -12.04 10.47
N THR A 178 11.06 -10.94 11.09
CA THR A 178 11.88 -10.97 12.32
C THR A 178 11.02 -11.38 13.52
N VAL A 179 11.48 -12.38 14.25
CA VAL A 179 10.85 -12.91 15.48
C VAL A 179 11.91 -13.09 16.56
N GLY A 180 11.54 -12.97 17.82
CA GLY A 180 12.45 -13.19 18.95
C GLY A 180 13.00 -11.90 19.57
N ASP A 181 14.24 -11.92 20.01
CA ASP A 181 14.87 -10.86 20.84
C ASP A 181 14.97 -9.49 20.13
N GLU A 182 14.92 -9.46 18.81
CA GLU A 182 14.96 -8.22 18.01
C GLU A 182 13.59 -7.53 17.90
N LEU A 183 12.51 -8.14 18.39
CA LEU A 183 11.15 -7.61 18.26
C LEU A 183 10.98 -6.26 18.95
N GLY A 184 11.64 -6.05 20.10
CA GLY A 184 11.61 -4.77 20.81
C GLY A 184 12.22 -3.63 20.00
N GLN A 185 13.37 -3.86 19.38
CA GLN A 185 14.04 -2.88 18.52
C GLN A 185 13.20 -2.56 17.29
N LEU A 186 12.60 -3.58 16.68
CA LEU A 186 11.74 -3.41 15.51
C LEU A 186 10.46 -2.63 15.87
N LEU A 187 9.90 -2.83 17.06
CA LEU A 187 8.74 -2.08 17.53
C LEU A 187 9.06 -0.59 17.74
N ASP A 188 10.21 -0.29 18.36
CA ASP A 188 10.65 1.08 18.54
C ASP A 188 10.99 1.74 17.20
N TYR A 189 11.60 0.99 16.30
CA TYR A 189 11.81 1.43 14.92
C TYR A 189 10.48 1.75 14.20
N ALA A 190 9.50 0.87 14.27
CA ALA A 190 8.18 1.11 13.69
C ALA A 190 7.52 2.39 14.22
N LYS A 191 7.64 2.69 15.52
CA LYS A 191 7.17 3.93 16.14
C LYS A 191 7.85 5.20 15.59
N THR A 192 9.09 5.09 15.10
CA THR A 192 9.81 6.23 14.51
C THR A 192 9.40 6.47 13.05
N ILE A 193 8.96 5.43 12.35
CA ILE A 193 8.51 5.50 10.95
C ILE A 193 7.06 6.03 10.86
N PHE A 194 6.17 5.57 11.72
CA PHE A 194 4.72 5.79 11.68
C PHE A 194 4.27 6.92 12.59
#